data_c50eced5c32e8387d11e173765c7e078
#
_entry.id   c50eced5c32e8387d11e173765c7e078
#
_cell.length_a   1.000
_cell.length_b   1.000
_cell.length_c   1.000
_cell.angle_alpha   90.00
_cell.angle_beta   90.00
_cell.angle_gamma   90.00
#
_symmetry.space_group_name_H-M   'P 1'
#
loop_
_entity.id
_entity.type
_entity.pdbx_description
1 polymer ?
#
loop_
_entity_poly.entity_id
_entity_poly.type
_entity_poly.pdbx_seq_one_letter_code
_entity_poly.pdbx_strand_id
1 'polypeptide(L)'
;MSKVLYIKANIKPEGQSRTFRISDEFVESYKKQHPNDEVVVLDLYKEGIDFLRPEDLGVLFGPKTEESKKHPHLKYAYQFVEADKYIFAAPMWNLSIPAILKAYIDYISVTGITFKYTAEGPVGLCQNKKAIHIVTRGGEYKDMPYEMGDRYLRTILGFFGIEDIQTLAVDNTDSNPEGFEEILSQAIQQAQEIAVQF
;
A
#
# COMPACT_ATOMS: atom_id res chain seq x y z
N MET A 1 2.44 -13.05 16.44
CA MET A 1 2.61 -11.58 16.53
C MET A 1 3.17 -11.12 15.21
N SER A 2 2.34 -10.50 14.40
CA SER A 2 2.73 -10.01 13.08
C SER A 2 2.95 -8.49 13.12
N LYS A 3 3.81 -8.00 12.24
CA LYS A 3 4.01 -6.57 11.99
C LYS A 3 3.24 -6.17 10.73
N VAL A 4 2.35 -5.21 10.86
CA VAL A 4 1.47 -4.73 9.79
C VAL A 4 1.83 -3.30 9.44
N LEU A 5 2.11 -3.01 8.17
CA LEU A 5 2.24 -1.65 7.67
C LEU A 5 0.90 -1.17 7.12
N TYR A 6 0.35 -0.12 7.73
CA TYR A 6 -0.80 0.60 7.22
C TYR A 6 -0.35 1.86 6.49
N ILE A 7 -0.31 1.79 5.16
CA ILE A 7 0.25 2.80 4.25
C ILE A 7 -0.90 3.67 3.74
N LYS A 8 -0.91 4.93 4.18
CA LYS A 8 -1.93 5.94 3.83
C LYS A 8 -1.40 6.85 2.73
N ALA A 9 -2.08 6.88 1.57
CA ALA A 9 -1.64 7.63 0.38
C ALA A 9 -2.76 8.53 -0.18
N ASN A 10 -3.24 9.48 0.62
CA ASN A 10 -4.22 10.48 0.18
C ASN A 10 -3.90 11.84 0.81
N ILE A 11 -3.95 12.91 -0.03
CA ILE A 11 -3.71 14.28 0.40
C ILE A 11 -4.89 14.90 1.18
N LYS A 12 -6.08 14.29 1.08
CA LYS A 12 -7.27 14.85 1.75
C LYS A 12 -7.07 14.90 3.25
N PRO A 13 -7.49 15.98 3.90
CA PRO A 13 -7.45 16.11 5.35
C PRO A 13 -8.18 14.96 6.06
N GLU A 14 -7.86 14.77 7.33
CA GLU A 14 -8.51 13.78 8.18
C GLU A 14 -10.04 13.93 8.15
N GLY A 15 -10.76 12.84 8.11
CA GLY A 15 -12.22 12.80 8.00
C GLY A 15 -12.80 13.07 6.61
N GLN A 16 -12.02 13.64 5.68
CA GLN A 16 -12.50 13.95 4.33
C GLN A 16 -12.18 12.87 3.28
N SER A 17 -11.31 11.93 3.61
CA SER A 17 -10.94 10.84 2.71
C SER A 17 -11.92 9.67 2.84
N ARG A 18 -12.65 9.37 1.78
CA ARG A 18 -13.52 8.19 1.70
C ARG A 18 -12.72 6.89 1.86
N THR A 19 -11.56 6.81 1.22
CA THR A 19 -10.65 5.67 1.34
C THR A 19 -10.23 5.46 2.79
N PHE A 20 -9.88 6.54 3.52
CA PHE A 20 -9.46 6.42 4.91
C PHE A 20 -10.62 6.05 5.84
N ARG A 21 -11.85 6.54 5.59
CA ARG A 21 -13.03 6.11 6.35
C ARG A 21 -13.21 4.58 6.30
N ILE A 22 -12.97 3.95 5.15
CA ILE A 22 -13.07 2.49 5.00
C ILE A 22 -11.87 1.79 5.60
N SER A 23 -10.67 2.26 5.31
CA SER A 23 -9.44 1.59 5.75
C SER A 23 -9.17 1.75 7.25
N ASP A 24 -9.58 2.85 7.87
CA ASP A 24 -9.46 3.03 9.31
C ASP A 24 -10.40 2.04 10.05
N GLU A 25 -11.61 1.81 9.54
CA GLU A 25 -12.53 0.78 10.08
C GLU A 25 -11.99 -0.65 9.88
N PHE A 26 -11.35 -0.91 8.74
CA PHE A 26 -10.63 -2.17 8.52
C PHE A 26 -9.56 -2.37 9.60
N VAL A 27 -8.71 -1.36 9.83
CA VAL A 27 -7.61 -1.43 10.81
C VAL A 27 -8.12 -1.59 12.23
N GLU A 28 -9.18 -0.88 12.60
CA GLU A 28 -9.77 -1.03 13.94
C GLU A 28 -10.38 -2.43 14.15
N SER A 29 -11.03 -2.99 13.14
CA SER A 29 -11.55 -4.37 13.20
C SER A 29 -10.40 -5.38 13.24
N TYR A 30 -9.34 -5.17 12.45
CA TYR A 30 -8.14 -6.00 12.49
C TYR A 30 -7.51 -6.04 13.89
N LYS A 31 -7.29 -4.88 14.50
CA LYS A 31 -6.70 -4.78 15.85
C LYS A 31 -7.52 -5.50 16.91
N LYS A 32 -8.85 -5.45 16.81
CA LYS A 32 -9.75 -6.16 17.74
C LYS A 32 -9.59 -7.68 17.66
N GLN A 33 -9.39 -8.21 16.44
CA GLN A 33 -9.22 -9.65 16.21
C GLN A 33 -7.77 -10.12 16.45
N HIS A 34 -6.80 -9.25 16.24
CA HIS A 34 -5.37 -9.54 16.35
C HIS A 34 -4.68 -8.61 17.35
N PRO A 35 -5.07 -8.64 18.65
CA PRO A 35 -4.63 -7.66 19.65
C PRO A 35 -3.13 -7.72 19.97
N ASN A 36 -2.45 -8.79 19.56
CA ASN A 36 -1.01 -8.95 19.76
C ASN A 36 -0.17 -8.48 18.55
N ASP A 37 -0.80 -8.10 17.44
CA ASP A 37 -0.07 -7.67 16.25
C ASP A 37 0.26 -6.16 16.33
N GLU A 38 1.44 -5.80 15.85
CA GLU A 38 1.89 -4.41 15.77
C GLU A 38 1.37 -3.78 14.48
N VAL A 39 0.58 -2.73 14.57
CA VAL A 39 0.15 -1.94 13.40
C VAL A 39 0.89 -0.61 13.37
N VAL A 40 1.80 -0.47 12.40
CA VAL A 40 2.56 0.76 12.15
C VAL A 40 1.85 1.56 11.06
N VAL A 41 1.41 2.77 11.40
CA VAL A 41 0.76 3.68 10.44
C VAL A 41 1.82 4.51 9.74
N LEU A 42 1.80 4.50 8.41
CA LEU A 42 2.70 5.25 7.54
C LEU A 42 1.87 6.17 6.64
N ASP A 43 1.70 7.42 7.09
CA ASP A 43 1.05 8.47 6.29
C ASP A 43 2.08 9.13 5.38
N LEU A 44 2.06 8.77 4.10
CA LEU A 44 3.09 9.17 3.14
C LEU A 44 3.23 10.69 2.97
N TYR A 45 2.16 11.45 3.19
CA TYR A 45 2.20 12.91 3.14
C TYR A 45 2.85 13.55 4.38
N LYS A 46 3.01 12.77 5.48
CA LYS A 46 3.67 13.22 6.72
C LYS A 46 5.11 12.72 6.83
N GLU A 47 5.52 11.77 5.97
CA GLU A 47 6.84 11.13 6.04
C GLU A 47 7.96 11.93 5.35
N GLY A 48 7.65 13.00 4.64
CA GLY A 48 8.64 13.77 3.88
C GLY A 48 9.18 13.01 2.66
N ILE A 49 8.40 12.09 2.09
CA ILE A 49 8.74 11.39 0.86
C ILE A 49 8.67 12.38 -0.30
N ASP A 50 9.73 12.38 -1.13
CA ASP A 50 9.87 13.20 -2.32
C ASP A 50 10.32 12.31 -3.50
N PHE A 51 10.47 12.87 -4.68
CA PHE A 51 11.03 12.16 -5.82
C PHE A 51 12.50 11.85 -5.60
N LEU A 52 12.94 10.69 -6.10
CA LEU A 52 14.37 10.33 -6.10
C LEU A 52 15.17 11.33 -6.94
N ARG A 53 16.36 11.64 -6.46
CA ARG A 53 17.30 12.57 -7.09
C ARG A 53 18.56 11.84 -7.53
N PRO A 54 19.37 12.42 -8.45
CA PRO A 54 20.61 11.78 -8.89
C PRO A 54 21.56 11.38 -7.75
N GLU A 55 21.63 12.17 -6.69
CA GLU A 55 22.46 11.89 -5.50
C GLU A 55 22.00 10.66 -4.70
N ASP A 56 20.71 10.26 -4.82
CA ASP A 56 20.16 9.11 -4.10
C ASP A 56 20.59 7.76 -4.72
N LEU A 57 20.97 7.78 -6.00
CA LEU A 57 21.31 6.57 -6.78
C LEU A 57 22.48 5.81 -6.15
N GLY A 58 23.47 6.53 -5.61
CA GLY A 58 24.62 5.92 -4.96
C GLY A 58 24.24 5.07 -3.74
N VAL A 59 23.20 5.45 -3.02
CA VAL A 59 22.68 4.72 -1.87
C VAL A 59 21.78 3.56 -2.30
N LEU A 60 20.91 3.81 -3.28
CA LEU A 60 19.97 2.80 -3.77
C LEU A 60 20.66 1.62 -4.43
N PHE A 61 21.71 1.87 -5.21
CA PHE A 61 22.49 0.84 -5.92
C PHE A 61 23.79 0.45 -5.23
N GLY A 62 24.20 1.16 -4.18
CA GLY A 62 25.41 0.88 -3.40
C GLY A 62 25.31 -0.34 -2.50
N PRO A 63 26.40 -0.69 -1.80
CA PRO A 63 26.42 -1.81 -0.84
C PRO A 63 25.38 -1.65 0.26
N LYS A 64 24.75 -2.77 0.67
CA LYS A 64 23.81 -2.81 1.78
C LYS A 64 24.53 -3.21 3.05
N THR A 65 24.82 -2.21 3.90
CA THR A 65 25.52 -2.37 5.19
C THR A 65 24.59 -2.04 6.35
N GLU A 66 24.97 -2.36 7.58
CA GLU A 66 24.21 -1.96 8.76
C GLU A 66 24.08 -0.43 8.88
N GLU A 67 25.08 0.33 8.42
CA GLU A 67 25.02 1.79 8.38
C GLU A 67 24.01 2.28 7.34
N SER A 68 23.95 1.64 6.18
CA SER A 68 23.00 1.99 5.12
C SER A 68 21.53 1.82 5.53
N LYS A 69 21.23 0.95 6.51
CA LYS A 69 19.86 0.80 7.05
C LYS A 69 19.30 2.09 7.66
N LYS A 70 20.17 2.95 8.17
CA LYS A 70 19.78 4.22 8.80
C LYS A 70 19.58 5.35 7.78
N HIS A 71 19.90 5.11 6.50
CA HIS A 71 19.76 6.12 5.47
C HIS A 71 18.27 6.47 5.24
N PRO A 72 17.90 7.76 5.15
CA PRO A 72 16.51 8.19 5.03
C PRO A 72 15.69 7.50 3.91
N HIS A 73 16.32 7.18 2.78
CA HIS A 73 15.65 6.46 1.69
C HIS A 73 15.54 4.95 1.96
N LEU A 74 16.61 4.31 2.44
CA LEU A 74 16.63 2.86 2.64
C LEU A 74 15.82 2.41 3.85
N LYS A 75 15.58 3.28 4.85
CA LYS A 75 14.75 2.93 6.02
C LYS A 75 13.40 2.36 5.63
N TYR A 76 12.78 2.87 4.55
CA TYR A 76 11.47 2.41 4.09
C TYR A 76 11.54 1.01 3.45
N ALA A 77 12.61 0.70 2.71
CA ALA A 77 12.80 -0.63 2.14
C ALA A 77 13.01 -1.67 3.25
N TYR A 78 13.80 -1.36 4.27
CA TYR A 78 13.98 -2.25 5.41
C TYR A 78 12.70 -2.38 6.25
N GLN A 79 12.01 -1.28 6.54
CA GLN A 79 10.71 -1.32 7.21
C GLN A 79 9.71 -2.19 6.45
N PHE A 80 9.72 -2.10 5.11
CA PHE A 80 8.85 -2.89 4.25
C PHE A 80 9.14 -4.39 4.38
N VAL A 81 10.40 -4.82 4.26
CA VAL A 81 10.73 -6.25 4.36
C VAL A 81 10.58 -6.83 5.77
N GLU A 82 10.61 -6.00 6.81
CA GLU A 82 10.36 -6.41 8.19
C GLU A 82 8.87 -6.65 8.50
N ALA A 83 7.96 -6.08 7.72
CA ALA A 83 6.53 -6.28 7.91
C ALA A 83 6.07 -7.62 7.34
N ASP A 84 5.02 -8.19 7.92
CA ASP A 84 4.40 -9.43 7.49
C ASP A 84 3.17 -9.18 6.61
N LYS A 85 2.49 -8.05 6.86
CA LYS A 85 1.24 -7.70 6.17
C LYS A 85 1.23 -6.21 5.79
N TYR A 86 0.52 -5.89 4.71
CA TYR A 86 0.43 -4.53 4.18
C TYR A 86 -1.01 -4.15 3.91
N ILE A 87 -1.41 -2.97 4.38
CA ILE A 87 -2.70 -2.35 4.09
C ILE A 87 -2.41 -1.07 3.32
N PHE A 88 -2.69 -1.06 2.02
CA PHE A 88 -2.55 0.12 1.17
C PHE A 88 -3.90 0.84 1.08
N ALA A 89 -3.99 2.03 1.67
CA ALA A 89 -5.15 2.92 1.57
C ALA A 89 -4.85 4.02 0.55
N ALA A 90 -5.24 3.80 -0.70
CA ALA A 90 -4.93 4.70 -1.79
C ALA A 90 -6.13 4.86 -2.73
N PRO A 91 -6.69 6.07 -2.91
CA PRO A 91 -7.73 6.30 -3.91
C PRO A 91 -7.18 6.17 -5.31
N MET A 92 -8.05 5.92 -6.29
CA MET A 92 -7.68 6.05 -7.69
C MET A 92 -7.61 7.53 -8.08
N TRP A 93 -6.48 7.95 -8.60
CA TRP A 93 -6.26 9.28 -9.16
C TRP A 93 -5.76 9.16 -10.61
N ASN A 94 -6.47 9.82 -11.53
CA ASN A 94 -6.08 9.81 -12.95
C ASN A 94 -5.80 8.39 -13.46
N LEU A 95 -6.71 7.47 -13.21
CA LEU A 95 -6.67 6.06 -13.61
C LEU A 95 -5.58 5.20 -12.93
N SER A 96 -4.85 5.75 -11.96
CA SER A 96 -3.74 5.06 -11.28
C SER A 96 -3.71 5.35 -9.78
N ILE A 97 -2.61 4.96 -9.13
CA ILE A 97 -2.31 5.29 -7.74
C ILE A 97 -1.87 6.76 -7.59
N PRO A 98 -2.02 7.38 -6.41
CA PRO A 98 -1.46 8.71 -6.15
C PRO A 98 0.05 8.76 -6.34
N ALA A 99 0.57 9.89 -6.85
CA ALA A 99 2.00 10.06 -7.13
C ALA A 99 2.90 9.81 -5.90
N ILE A 100 2.42 10.18 -4.70
CA ILE A 100 3.16 9.92 -3.45
C ILE A 100 3.33 8.43 -3.17
N LEU A 101 2.34 7.59 -3.52
CA LEU A 101 2.47 6.14 -3.39
C LEU A 101 3.48 5.59 -4.40
N LYS A 102 3.52 6.16 -5.62
CA LYS A 102 4.54 5.78 -6.59
C LYS A 102 5.94 6.16 -6.10
N ALA A 103 6.12 7.35 -5.52
CA ALA A 103 7.39 7.78 -4.93
C ALA A 103 7.81 6.84 -3.77
N TYR A 104 6.88 6.45 -2.89
CA TYR A 104 7.16 5.46 -1.86
C TYR A 104 7.58 4.09 -2.45
N ILE A 105 6.90 3.64 -3.51
CA ILE A 105 7.27 2.39 -4.20
C ILE A 105 8.69 2.48 -4.76
N ASP A 106 9.11 3.64 -5.28
CA ASP A 106 10.49 3.83 -5.74
C ASP A 106 11.51 3.74 -4.60
N TYR A 107 11.17 4.18 -3.38
CA TYR A 107 12.02 4.03 -2.20
C TYR A 107 12.16 2.60 -1.73
N ILE A 108 11.10 1.79 -1.85
CA ILE A 108 11.13 0.39 -1.42
C ILE A 108 11.62 -0.57 -2.51
N SER A 109 11.69 -0.13 -3.79
CA SER A 109 12.18 -0.94 -4.91
C SER A 109 13.70 -1.01 -4.93
N VAL A 110 14.30 -1.73 -3.98
CA VAL A 110 15.75 -1.76 -3.77
C VAL A 110 16.31 -3.16 -3.97
N THR A 111 17.22 -3.29 -4.95
CA THR A 111 17.94 -4.53 -5.21
C THR A 111 18.72 -4.99 -3.98
N GLY A 112 18.56 -6.26 -3.62
CA GLY A 112 19.16 -6.88 -2.43
C GLY A 112 18.35 -6.68 -1.14
N ILE A 113 17.22 -5.95 -1.19
CA ILE A 113 16.31 -5.78 -0.05
C ILE A 113 14.93 -6.34 -0.38
N THR A 114 14.20 -5.78 -1.36
CA THR A 114 12.85 -6.23 -1.74
C THR A 114 12.84 -7.23 -2.89
N PHE A 115 13.86 -7.22 -3.72
CA PHE A 115 14.08 -8.19 -4.79
C PHE A 115 15.57 -8.33 -5.11
N LYS A 116 15.95 -9.33 -5.89
CA LYS A 116 17.32 -9.51 -6.41
C LYS A 116 17.29 -10.05 -7.84
N TYR A 117 18.36 -9.83 -8.57
CA TYR A 117 18.59 -10.48 -9.87
C TYR A 117 19.38 -11.77 -9.69
N THR A 118 19.01 -12.82 -10.40
CA THR A 118 19.71 -14.10 -10.52
C THR A 118 19.99 -14.40 -11.98
N ALA A 119 20.70 -15.49 -12.26
CA ALA A 119 20.94 -15.94 -13.64
C ALA A 119 19.64 -16.30 -14.38
N GLU A 120 18.61 -16.72 -13.63
CA GLU A 120 17.29 -17.12 -14.14
C GLU A 120 16.32 -15.94 -14.22
N GLY A 121 16.68 -14.75 -13.73
CA GLY A 121 15.85 -13.54 -13.73
C GLY A 121 15.67 -12.91 -12.35
N PRO A 122 14.74 -11.95 -12.21
CA PRO A 122 14.46 -11.31 -10.94
C PRO A 122 13.72 -12.26 -9.99
N VAL A 123 14.06 -12.18 -8.70
CA VAL A 123 13.42 -12.93 -7.61
C VAL A 123 13.02 -11.98 -6.50
N GLY A 124 11.73 -12.00 -6.12
CA GLY A 124 11.21 -11.23 -5.00
C GLY A 124 11.67 -11.81 -3.64
N LEU A 125 11.96 -10.93 -2.70
CA LEU A 125 12.47 -11.29 -1.37
C LEU A 125 11.41 -11.14 -0.26
N CYS A 126 10.19 -10.67 -0.59
CA CYS A 126 9.08 -10.48 0.34
C CYS A 126 8.07 -11.65 0.28
N GLN A 127 8.56 -12.88 0.31
CA GLN A 127 7.72 -14.08 0.24
C GLN A 127 6.93 -14.32 1.53
N ASN A 128 5.81 -15.06 1.43
CA ASN A 128 4.94 -15.44 2.55
C ASN A 128 4.31 -14.24 3.28
N LYS A 129 4.08 -13.14 2.58
CA LYS A 129 3.47 -11.93 3.09
C LYS A 129 2.11 -11.70 2.44
N LYS A 130 1.26 -10.91 3.10
CA LYS A 130 -0.09 -10.58 2.63
C LYS A 130 -0.22 -9.08 2.36
N ALA A 131 -1.03 -8.73 1.38
CA ALA A 131 -1.37 -7.34 1.12
C ALA A 131 -2.87 -7.17 0.83
N ILE A 132 -3.41 -6.03 1.23
CA ILE A 132 -4.73 -5.57 0.78
C ILE A 132 -4.63 -4.15 0.25
N HIS A 133 -5.23 -3.91 -0.91
CA HIS A 133 -5.45 -2.57 -1.46
C HIS A 133 -6.89 -2.15 -1.21
N ILE A 134 -7.08 -1.11 -0.42
CA ILE A 134 -8.38 -0.47 -0.19
C ILE A 134 -8.42 0.79 -1.05
N VAL A 135 -9.27 0.76 -2.08
CA VAL A 135 -9.32 1.81 -3.10
C VAL A 135 -10.74 2.32 -3.31
N THR A 136 -10.89 3.64 -3.36
CA THR A 136 -12.13 4.29 -3.78
C THR A 136 -11.96 4.91 -5.16
N ARG A 137 -12.98 4.80 -6.00
CA ARG A 137 -13.02 5.27 -7.38
C ARG A 137 -14.27 6.09 -7.63
N GLY A 138 -14.15 7.20 -8.35
CA GLY A 138 -15.25 8.14 -8.56
C GLY A 138 -16.39 7.58 -9.39
N GLY A 139 -16.08 6.82 -10.45
CA GLY A 139 -17.02 6.11 -11.33
C GLY A 139 -16.90 4.60 -11.20
N GLU A 140 -17.48 3.88 -12.16
CA GLU A 140 -17.36 2.42 -12.27
C GLU A 140 -16.12 2.07 -13.10
N TYR A 141 -15.17 1.40 -12.46
CA TYR A 141 -13.88 1.02 -13.07
C TYR A 141 -13.57 -0.47 -12.96
N LYS A 142 -14.49 -1.25 -12.40
CA LYS A 142 -14.32 -2.69 -12.30
C LYS A 142 -14.10 -3.29 -13.70
N ASP A 143 -13.05 -4.08 -13.82
CA ASP A 143 -12.66 -4.78 -15.07
C ASP A 143 -12.36 -3.86 -16.28
N MET A 144 -12.25 -2.55 -16.06
CA MET A 144 -11.92 -1.62 -17.14
C MET A 144 -10.42 -1.70 -17.52
N PRO A 145 -10.09 -1.74 -18.82
CA PRO A 145 -8.71 -1.93 -19.28
C PRO A 145 -7.78 -0.77 -18.90
N TYR A 146 -8.33 0.39 -18.62
CA TYR A 146 -7.62 1.60 -18.22
C TYR A 146 -7.59 1.83 -16.70
N GLU A 147 -8.12 0.88 -15.88
CA GLU A 147 -7.83 0.87 -14.44
C GLU A 147 -6.41 0.36 -14.22
N MET A 148 -5.49 1.29 -13.97
CA MET A 148 -4.06 0.99 -13.87
C MET A 148 -3.56 0.98 -12.42
N GLY A 149 -4.35 1.47 -11.46
CA GLY A 149 -3.90 1.63 -10.08
C GLY A 149 -3.73 0.30 -9.36
N ASP A 150 -4.77 -0.51 -9.30
CA ASP A 150 -4.73 -1.82 -8.67
C ASP A 150 -3.84 -2.79 -9.45
N ARG A 151 -3.92 -2.75 -10.78
CA ARG A 151 -3.07 -3.57 -11.65
C ARG A 151 -1.59 -3.29 -11.42
N TYR A 152 -1.18 -2.01 -11.36
CA TYR A 152 0.19 -1.63 -11.09
C TYR A 152 0.64 -2.11 -9.71
N LEU A 153 -0.17 -1.83 -8.68
CA LEU A 153 0.18 -2.21 -7.30
C LEU A 153 0.35 -3.72 -7.16
N ARG A 154 -0.57 -4.52 -7.71
CA ARG A 154 -0.46 -5.98 -7.74
C ARG A 154 0.80 -6.45 -8.48
N THR A 155 1.10 -5.82 -9.62
CA THR A 155 2.27 -6.18 -10.43
C THR A 155 3.57 -5.96 -9.65
N ILE A 156 3.73 -4.79 -9.02
CA ILE A 156 4.97 -4.48 -8.28
C ILE A 156 5.09 -5.28 -6.98
N LEU A 157 4.00 -5.53 -6.27
CA LEU A 157 4.00 -6.39 -5.08
C LEU A 157 4.33 -7.83 -5.45
N GLY A 158 3.79 -8.36 -6.54
CA GLY A 158 4.15 -9.67 -7.10
C GLY A 158 5.62 -9.75 -7.51
N PHE A 159 6.17 -8.68 -8.09
CA PHE A 159 7.60 -8.57 -8.37
C PHE A 159 8.48 -8.64 -7.11
N PHE A 160 7.98 -8.12 -5.99
CA PHE A 160 8.64 -8.28 -4.68
C PHE A 160 8.44 -9.67 -4.05
N GLY A 161 7.60 -10.54 -4.64
CA GLY A 161 7.34 -11.90 -4.17
C GLY A 161 6.10 -12.03 -3.26
N ILE A 162 5.26 -10.99 -3.18
CA ILE A 162 4.00 -11.03 -2.44
C ILE A 162 2.91 -11.57 -3.39
N GLU A 163 2.37 -12.76 -3.09
CA GLU A 163 1.37 -13.43 -3.94
C GLU A 163 -0.06 -13.30 -3.39
N ASP A 164 -0.22 -13.26 -2.06
CA ASP A 164 -1.52 -13.10 -1.40
C ASP A 164 -1.90 -11.61 -1.37
N ILE A 165 -2.55 -11.14 -2.44
CA ILE A 165 -2.95 -9.75 -2.61
C ILE A 165 -4.47 -9.68 -2.80
N GLN A 166 -5.15 -9.01 -1.88
CA GLN A 166 -6.57 -8.73 -1.94
C GLN A 166 -6.84 -7.29 -2.38
N THR A 167 -8.01 -7.03 -2.92
CA THR A 167 -8.46 -5.67 -3.25
C THR A 167 -9.89 -5.47 -2.76
N LEU A 168 -10.09 -4.44 -1.95
CA LEU A 168 -11.40 -3.88 -1.64
C LEU A 168 -11.57 -2.60 -2.46
N ALA A 169 -12.21 -2.73 -3.61
CA ALA A 169 -12.49 -1.63 -4.51
C ALA A 169 -13.93 -1.13 -4.33
N VAL A 170 -14.08 0.17 -4.15
CA VAL A 170 -15.36 0.84 -3.99
C VAL A 170 -15.56 1.85 -5.11
N ASP A 171 -16.38 1.48 -6.06
CA ASP A 171 -16.69 2.28 -7.25
C ASP A 171 -17.85 3.25 -6.99
N ASN A 172 -18.08 4.17 -7.94
CA ASN A 172 -19.22 5.11 -7.95
C ASN A 172 -19.28 6.09 -6.77
N THR A 173 -18.15 6.38 -6.14
CA THR A 173 -18.12 7.28 -4.97
C THR A 173 -18.37 8.76 -5.32
N ASP A 174 -18.26 9.17 -6.57
CA ASP A 174 -18.58 10.53 -7.06
C ASP A 174 -19.77 10.54 -8.01
N SER A 175 -19.99 9.48 -8.77
CA SER A 175 -21.07 9.40 -9.77
C SER A 175 -22.46 9.14 -9.17
N ASN A 176 -22.54 8.69 -7.91
CA ASN A 176 -23.79 8.47 -7.19
C ASN A 176 -23.81 9.22 -5.83
N PRO A 177 -23.94 10.56 -5.82
CA PRO A 177 -23.92 11.33 -4.58
C PRO A 177 -25.04 10.99 -3.60
N GLU A 178 -26.26 10.67 -4.12
CA GLU A 178 -27.42 10.34 -3.29
C GLU A 178 -27.27 8.97 -2.61
N GLY A 179 -26.69 7.99 -3.28
CA GLY A 179 -26.43 6.65 -2.75
C GLY A 179 -25.07 6.51 -2.02
N PHE A 180 -24.30 7.58 -1.90
CA PHE A 180 -22.94 7.52 -1.40
C PHE A 180 -22.82 6.94 0.02
N GLU A 181 -23.67 7.35 0.95
CA GLU A 181 -23.60 6.86 2.34
C GLU A 181 -23.97 5.38 2.45
N GLU A 182 -24.85 4.88 1.58
CA GLU A 182 -25.14 3.43 1.49
C GLU A 182 -23.95 2.65 0.94
N ILE A 183 -23.35 3.12 -0.17
CA ILE A 183 -22.14 2.53 -0.75
C ILE A 183 -21.02 2.46 0.29
N LEU A 184 -20.82 3.55 1.04
CA LEU A 184 -19.80 3.61 2.06
C LEU A 184 -20.07 2.66 3.23
N SER A 185 -21.32 2.59 3.70
CA SER A 185 -21.72 1.68 4.77
C SER A 185 -21.49 0.21 4.39
N GLN A 186 -21.86 -0.17 3.18
CA GLN A 186 -21.61 -1.52 2.67
C GLN A 186 -20.11 -1.81 2.54
N ALA A 187 -19.32 -0.84 2.07
CA ALA A 187 -17.88 -0.98 1.96
C ALA A 187 -17.19 -1.12 3.32
N ILE A 188 -17.65 -0.39 4.34
CA ILE A 188 -17.16 -0.52 5.72
C ILE A 188 -17.48 -1.91 6.28
N GLN A 189 -18.71 -2.38 6.10
CA GLN A 189 -19.08 -3.73 6.53
C GLN A 189 -18.18 -4.79 5.86
N GLN A 190 -17.98 -4.70 4.55
CA GLN A 190 -17.08 -5.61 3.84
C GLN A 190 -15.64 -5.51 4.34
N ALA A 191 -15.15 -4.30 4.61
CA ALA A 191 -13.82 -4.08 5.19
C ALA A 191 -13.67 -4.79 6.54
N GLN A 192 -14.68 -4.69 7.41
CA GLN A 192 -14.70 -5.35 8.73
C GLN A 192 -14.70 -6.87 8.60
N GLU A 193 -15.47 -7.42 7.65
CA GLU A 193 -15.52 -8.87 7.39
C GLU A 193 -14.16 -9.40 6.89
N ILE A 194 -13.51 -8.69 5.95
CA ILE A 194 -12.19 -9.06 5.43
C ILE A 194 -11.13 -8.97 6.53
N ALA A 195 -11.18 -7.95 7.38
CA ALA A 195 -10.21 -7.73 8.45
C ALA A 195 -10.14 -8.88 9.46
N VAL A 196 -11.23 -9.61 9.67
CA VAL A 196 -11.30 -10.78 10.57
C VAL A 196 -10.41 -11.93 10.07
N GLN A 197 -10.27 -12.07 8.74
CA GLN A 197 -9.53 -13.17 8.10
C GLN A 197 -8.15 -12.75 7.58
N PHE A 198 -7.86 -11.46 7.59
CA PHE A 198 -6.60 -10.90 7.09
C PHE A 198 -5.46 -11.12 8.07
#